data_9db8b4774fc31e1e2e96a39e418f7469
#
_entry.id   9db8b4774fc31e1e2e96a39e418f7469
#
_cell.length_a   1.000
_cell.length_b   1.000
_cell.length_c   1.000
_cell.angle_alpha   90.00
_cell.angle_beta   90.00
_cell.angle_gamma   90.00
#
_symmetry.space_group_name_H-M   'P 1'
#
loop_
_entity.id
_entity.type
_entity.pdbx_description
1 polymer ?
#
loop_
_entity_poly.entity_id
_entity_poly.type
_entity_poly.pdbx_seq_one_letter_code
_entity_poly.pdbx_strand_id
1 'polypeptide(L)'
;ALQAFQRTHGLTPDGIFGAETERALAPWLRGYAVHTVRPGDTLFSLAERYDGSLGAIETANPALDPFALRPGQRITVPLPFSVVPTDIPWCSALMDCAVDGLTHRYPQLRAESIGRSTLSRPIWALTAGDGLRRVLYSAAHHANEWITTPLLMKYLETLLRAAAAGETVFGYPAEDILFRAALTLVPLVDPDGVDLVTGALPEGEAKERTAAIAAEFPAVPYPDGWKANIAGIDLNLQYPAGWDTARAIKFAQGYDRPA
;
A
#
# COMPACT_ATOMS: atom_id res chain seq x y z
N ALA A 1 21.84 -4.15 -10.60
CA ALA A 1 21.24 -3.83 -9.30
C ALA A 1 21.22 -5.04 -8.36
N LEU A 2 20.59 -6.20 -8.73
CA LEU A 2 20.39 -7.35 -7.83
C LEU A 2 21.72 -7.96 -7.34
N GLN A 3 22.67 -8.23 -8.22
CA GLN A 3 23.99 -8.75 -7.83
C GLN A 3 24.78 -7.79 -6.91
N ALA A 4 24.61 -6.47 -7.08
CA ALA A 4 25.21 -5.49 -6.19
C ALA A 4 24.61 -5.60 -4.78
N PHE A 5 23.30 -5.67 -4.68
CA PHE A 5 22.57 -5.90 -3.42
C PHE A 5 23.05 -7.19 -2.73
N GLN A 6 23.10 -8.30 -3.47
CA GLN A 6 23.57 -9.59 -2.96
C GLN A 6 24.98 -9.49 -2.38
N ARG A 7 25.92 -8.86 -3.09
CA ARG A 7 27.31 -8.63 -2.59
C ARG A 7 27.32 -7.81 -1.28
N THR A 8 26.56 -6.72 -1.25
CA THR A 8 26.52 -5.84 -0.07
C THR A 8 25.95 -6.53 1.15
N HIS A 9 25.05 -7.52 0.95
CA HIS A 9 24.40 -8.26 2.02
C HIS A 9 25.02 -9.64 2.29
N GLY A 10 26.22 -9.92 1.74
CA GLY A 10 26.93 -11.17 1.99
C GLY A 10 26.29 -12.41 1.38
N LEU A 11 25.46 -12.24 0.34
CA LEU A 11 24.83 -13.30 -0.42
C LEU A 11 25.66 -13.67 -1.64
N THR A 12 25.42 -14.87 -2.21
CA THR A 12 26.00 -15.25 -3.52
C THR A 12 25.50 -14.31 -4.61
N PRO A 13 26.37 -13.58 -5.31
CA PRO A 13 25.96 -12.57 -6.28
C PRO A 13 25.66 -13.18 -7.66
N ASP A 14 24.72 -14.13 -7.71
CA ASP A 14 24.31 -14.85 -8.92
C ASP A 14 23.30 -14.07 -9.79
N GLY A 15 22.68 -13.03 -9.23
CA GLY A 15 21.62 -12.26 -9.89
C GLY A 15 20.26 -12.98 -9.89
N ILE A 16 20.12 -14.06 -9.14
CA ILE A 16 18.87 -14.80 -9.01
C ILE A 16 18.09 -14.30 -7.78
N PHE A 17 16.83 -13.95 -7.96
CA PHE A 17 15.94 -13.57 -6.86
C PHE A 17 15.37 -14.83 -6.21
N GLY A 18 16.18 -15.48 -5.38
CA GLY A 18 15.80 -16.66 -4.61
C GLY A 18 15.41 -16.30 -3.16
N ALA A 19 15.02 -17.31 -2.38
CA ALA A 19 14.53 -17.15 -1.00
C ALA A 19 15.49 -16.42 -0.05
N GLU A 20 16.80 -16.56 -0.23
CA GLU A 20 17.79 -15.84 0.58
C GLU A 20 17.83 -14.35 0.23
N THR A 21 17.79 -14.04 -1.06
CA THR A 21 17.73 -12.65 -1.54
C THR A 21 16.42 -11.97 -1.12
N GLU A 22 15.29 -12.66 -1.25
CA GLU A 22 13.99 -12.20 -0.79
C GLU A 22 14.00 -11.88 0.72
N ARG A 23 14.52 -12.79 1.52
CA ARG A 23 14.63 -12.60 2.98
C ARG A 23 15.50 -11.41 3.34
N ALA A 24 16.62 -11.23 2.67
CA ALA A 24 17.50 -10.09 2.88
C ALA A 24 16.88 -8.76 2.43
N LEU A 25 16.09 -8.78 1.35
CA LEU A 25 15.43 -7.60 0.80
C LEU A 25 14.15 -7.22 1.55
N ALA A 26 13.49 -8.17 2.21
CA ALA A 26 12.20 -7.95 2.88
C ALA A 26 12.18 -6.72 3.82
N PRO A 27 13.18 -6.43 4.68
CA PRO A 27 13.19 -5.24 5.51
C PRO A 27 13.15 -3.94 4.69
N TRP A 28 13.82 -3.92 3.55
CA TRP A 28 13.88 -2.76 2.65
C TRP A 28 12.56 -2.54 1.90
N LEU A 29 11.89 -3.61 1.49
CA LEU A 29 10.58 -3.53 0.85
C LEU A 29 9.48 -3.08 1.83
N ARG A 30 9.56 -3.55 3.08
CA ARG A 30 8.57 -3.28 4.13
C ARG A 30 8.88 -2.04 4.97
N GLY A 31 10.13 -1.56 4.90
CA GLY A 31 10.60 -0.37 5.61
C GLY A 31 10.81 -0.57 7.10
N TYR A 32 10.88 -1.80 7.60
CA TYR A 32 11.24 -2.10 8.99
C TYR A 32 12.02 -3.42 9.10
N ALA A 33 12.81 -3.53 10.14
CA ALA A 33 13.45 -4.77 10.57
C ALA A 33 12.83 -5.25 11.89
N VAL A 34 12.86 -6.57 12.12
CA VAL A 34 12.54 -7.14 13.43
C VAL A 34 13.85 -7.54 14.10
N HIS A 35 14.21 -6.82 15.14
CA HIS A 35 15.41 -7.11 15.92
C HIS A 35 15.09 -7.99 17.13
N THR A 36 15.91 -9.02 17.36
CA THR A 36 15.87 -9.80 18.60
C THR A 36 16.91 -9.25 19.56
N VAL A 37 16.46 -8.72 20.68
CA VAL A 37 17.30 -8.08 21.71
C VAL A 37 18.39 -9.03 22.20
N ARG A 38 19.61 -8.52 22.27
CA ARG A 38 20.79 -9.20 22.80
C ARG A 38 21.21 -8.57 24.11
N PRO A 39 21.97 -9.26 24.96
CA PRO A 39 22.57 -8.67 26.14
C PRO A 39 23.36 -7.41 25.79
N GLY A 40 23.07 -6.28 26.48
CA GLY A 40 23.73 -4.99 26.24
C GLY A 40 23.07 -4.11 25.16
N ASP A 41 22.06 -4.59 24.44
CA ASP A 41 21.28 -3.72 23.53
C ASP A 41 20.47 -2.69 24.33
N THR A 42 20.39 -1.48 23.76
CA THR A 42 19.52 -0.40 24.19
C THR A 42 18.75 0.13 22.99
N LEU A 43 17.61 0.81 23.19
CA LEU A 43 16.90 1.42 22.07
C LEU A 43 17.78 2.43 21.33
N PHE A 44 18.65 3.13 22.05
CA PHE A 44 19.61 4.05 21.45
C PHE A 44 20.59 3.33 20.53
N SER A 45 21.22 2.24 20.99
CA SER A 45 22.14 1.45 20.17
C SER A 45 21.45 0.79 18.96
N LEU A 46 20.15 0.46 19.09
CA LEU A 46 19.36 -0.04 17.97
C LEU A 46 19.06 1.07 16.96
N ALA A 47 18.70 2.27 17.43
CA ALA A 47 18.49 3.41 16.54
C ALA A 47 19.76 3.73 15.73
N GLU A 48 20.93 3.76 16.37
CA GLU A 48 22.21 3.94 15.67
C GLU A 48 22.51 2.81 14.67
N ARG A 49 22.32 1.55 15.07
CA ARG A 49 22.62 0.36 14.23
C ARG A 49 21.80 0.33 12.95
N TYR A 50 20.56 0.80 12.99
CA TYR A 50 19.62 0.77 11.86
C TYR A 50 19.47 2.15 11.19
N ASP A 51 20.31 3.10 11.54
CA ASP A 51 20.26 4.50 11.04
C ASP A 51 18.87 5.13 11.23
N GLY A 52 18.15 4.68 12.26
CA GLY A 52 16.78 5.08 12.56
C GLY A 52 16.70 6.11 13.69
N SER A 53 15.50 6.35 14.20
CA SER A 53 15.27 7.23 15.34
C SER A 53 14.67 6.48 16.53
N LEU A 54 15.02 6.93 17.74
CA LEU A 54 14.47 6.40 18.99
C LEU A 54 12.94 6.53 19.01
N GLY A 55 12.41 7.70 18.67
CA GLY A 55 10.97 7.94 18.67
C GLY A 55 10.21 7.05 17.66
N ALA A 56 10.82 6.72 16.51
CA ALA A 56 10.20 5.78 15.57
C ALA A 56 10.14 4.36 16.15
N ILE A 57 11.17 3.92 16.88
CA ILE A 57 11.16 2.61 17.54
C ILE A 57 10.10 2.59 18.65
N GLU A 58 10.02 3.63 19.49
CA GLU A 58 9.00 3.75 20.52
C GLU A 58 7.57 3.75 19.94
N THR A 59 7.34 4.52 18.88
CA THR A 59 6.05 4.54 18.15
C THR A 59 5.65 3.16 17.63
N ALA A 60 6.60 2.42 17.06
CA ALA A 60 6.35 1.09 16.50
C ALA A 60 6.17 0.00 17.58
N ASN A 61 6.53 0.30 18.83
CA ASN A 61 6.48 -0.65 19.95
C ASN A 61 5.83 -0.03 21.20
N PRO A 62 4.56 0.37 21.18
CA PRO A 62 3.93 1.15 22.25
C PRO A 62 3.85 0.43 23.61
N ALA A 63 3.97 -0.88 23.63
CA ALA A 63 3.98 -1.68 24.86
C ALA A 63 5.39 -1.92 25.43
N LEU A 64 6.43 -1.37 24.79
CA LEU A 64 7.82 -1.57 25.18
C LEU A 64 8.19 -0.63 26.32
N ASP A 65 8.81 -1.18 27.39
CA ASP A 65 9.53 -0.38 28.38
C ASP A 65 10.94 -0.08 27.84
N PRO A 66 11.26 1.19 27.51
CA PRO A 66 12.55 1.54 26.92
C PRO A 66 13.74 1.32 27.86
N PHE A 67 13.49 1.22 29.18
CA PHE A 67 14.51 1.03 30.22
C PHE A 67 14.68 -0.42 30.69
N ALA A 68 13.81 -1.34 30.18
CA ALA A 68 13.77 -2.73 30.61
C ALA A 68 13.75 -3.72 29.45
N LEU A 69 14.67 -3.55 28.50
CA LEU A 69 14.81 -4.49 27.38
C LEU A 69 15.27 -5.87 27.89
N ARG A 70 14.65 -6.92 27.40
CA ARG A 70 14.96 -8.30 27.77
C ARG A 70 15.59 -9.04 26.61
N PRO A 71 16.73 -9.73 26.79
CA PRO A 71 17.29 -10.60 25.77
C PRO A 71 16.25 -11.61 25.25
N GLY A 72 16.17 -11.76 23.92
CA GLY A 72 15.17 -12.58 23.23
C GLY A 72 13.87 -11.83 22.88
N GLN A 73 13.63 -10.64 23.41
CA GLN A 73 12.48 -9.80 23.05
C GLN A 73 12.61 -9.36 21.59
N ARG A 74 11.48 -9.37 20.86
CA ARG A 74 11.42 -8.89 19.47
C ARG A 74 10.96 -7.44 19.43
N ILE A 75 11.68 -6.61 18.71
CA ILE A 75 11.43 -5.18 18.57
C ILE A 75 11.30 -4.85 17.07
N THR A 76 10.24 -4.17 16.69
CA THR A 76 10.11 -3.56 15.36
C THR A 76 10.99 -2.31 15.30
N VAL A 77 11.90 -2.28 14.34
CA VAL A 77 12.80 -1.14 14.10
C VAL A 77 12.49 -0.53 12.74
N PRO A 78 11.78 0.60 12.67
CA PRO A 78 11.55 1.33 11.42
C PRO A 78 12.86 1.76 10.77
N LEU A 79 12.99 1.54 9.46
CA LEU A 79 14.13 2.02 8.68
C LEU A 79 13.95 3.50 8.29
N PRO A 80 15.03 4.27 8.03
CA PRO A 80 14.98 5.74 7.92
C PRO A 80 14.48 6.25 6.55
N PHE A 81 13.52 5.58 5.95
CA PHE A 81 12.92 6.00 4.69
C PHE A 81 11.41 5.79 4.65
N SER A 82 10.74 6.44 3.70
CA SER A 82 9.31 6.28 3.45
C SER A 82 8.99 4.90 2.89
N VAL A 83 7.97 4.23 3.42
CA VAL A 83 7.46 2.96 2.85
C VAL A 83 6.55 3.16 1.66
N VAL A 84 6.17 4.41 1.39
CA VAL A 84 5.31 4.80 0.28
C VAL A 84 6.16 5.51 -0.79
N PRO A 85 6.72 4.79 -1.78
CA PRO A 85 7.42 5.42 -2.88
C PRO A 85 6.43 6.17 -3.78
N THR A 86 6.89 7.30 -4.34
CA THR A 86 6.07 8.17 -5.20
C THR A 86 6.66 8.36 -6.59
N ASP A 87 7.77 7.72 -6.89
CA ASP A 87 8.59 7.85 -8.10
C ASP A 87 8.59 6.59 -8.98
N ILE A 88 7.79 5.59 -8.62
CA ILE A 88 7.61 4.35 -9.37
C ILE A 88 6.12 4.04 -9.59
N PRO A 89 5.75 3.31 -10.66
CA PRO A 89 4.40 2.80 -10.82
C PRO A 89 4.01 1.87 -9.68
N TRP A 90 2.76 1.98 -9.22
CA TRP A 90 2.24 1.12 -8.16
C TRP A 90 1.63 -0.15 -8.72
N CYS A 91 1.69 -1.20 -7.92
CA CYS A 91 1.06 -2.48 -8.19
C CYS A 91 0.51 -3.09 -6.89
N SER A 92 -0.27 -4.16 -7.00
CA SER A 92 -0.87 -4.84 -5.85
C SER A 92 0.18 -5.36 -4.86
N ALA A 93 1.31 -5.89 -5.33
CA ALA A 93 2.38 -6.38 -4.47
C ALA A 93 3.04 -5.25 -3.66
N LEU A 94 3.21 -4.07 -4.27
CA LEU A 94 3.73 -2.89 -3.56
C LEU A 94 2.73 -2.38 -2.52
N MET A 95 1.43 -2.46 -2.84
CA MET A 95 0.37 -2.15 -1.88
C MET A 95 0.45 -3.04 -0.64
N ASP A 96 0.61 -4.35 -0.81
CA ASP A 96 0.76 -5.30 0.30
C ASP A 96 1.99 -4.98 1.15
N CYS A 97 3.13 -4.66 0.53
CA CYS A 97 4.34 -4.25 1.24
C CYS A 97 4.13 -2.96 2.03
N ALA A 98 3.44 -1.96 1.44
CA ALA A 98 3.18 -0.69 2.11
C ALA A 98 2.20 -0.84 3.28
N VAL A 99 1.17 -1.68 3.15
CA VAL A 99 0.25 -2.01 4.26
C VAL A 99 1.00 -2.67 5.41
N ASP A 100 1.82 -3.69 5.12
CA ASP A 100 2.64 -4.37 6.13
C ASP A 100 3.60 -3.38 6.82
N GLY A 101 4.28 -2.54 6.04
CA GLY A 101 5.20 -1.54 6.56
C GLY A 101 4.54 -0.49 7.44
N LEU A 102 3.42 0.09 7.00
CA LEU A 102 2.71 1.12 7.75
C LEU A 102 2.09 0.58 9.05
N THR A 103 1.50 -0.62 9.03
CA THR A 103 0.91 -1.21 10.23
C THR A 103 1.94 -1.61 11.28
N HIS A 104 3.13 -2.01 10.87
CA HIS A 104 4.23 -2.28 11.81
C HIS A 104 4.90 -1.01 12.35
N ARG A 105 4.96 0.07 11.56
CA ARG A 105 5.49 1.36 12.01
C ARG A 105 4.52 2.12 12.91
N TYR A 106 3.22 1.97 12.65
CA TYR A 106 2.12 2.69 13.30
C TYR A 106 1.05 1.70 13.76
N PRO A 107 1.23 1.00 14.90
CA PRO A 107 0.31 -0.05 15.35
C PRO A 107 -1.13 0.40 15.62
N GLN A 108 -1.38 1.71 15.71
CA GLN A 108 -2.71 2.29 15.78
C GLN A 108 -3.45 2.29 14.42
N LEU A 109 -2.74 2.07 13.30
CA LEU A 109 -3.36 1.90 11.99
C LEU A 109 -3.99 0.52 11.91
N ARG A 110 -5.28 0.46 11.65
CA ARG A 110 -6.00 -0.79 11.39
C ARG A 110 -6.02 -1.06 9.90
N ALA A 111 -5.70 -2.28 9.51
CA ALA A 111 -5.80 -2.74 8.12
C ALA A 111 -6.63 -4.00 8.06
N GLU A 112 -7.60 -4.03 7.15
CA GLU A 112 -8.43 -5.20 6.89
C GLU A 112 -8.68 -5.38 5.40
N SER A 113 -8.84 -6.62 4.95
CA SER A 113 -9.30 -6.89 3.60
C SER A 113 -10.82 -6.88 3.57
N ILE A 114 -11.40 -5.89 2.90
CA ILE A 114 -12.86 -5.74 2.74
C ILE A 114 -13.42 -6.57 1.58
N GLY A 115 -12.56 -7.20 0.80
CA GLY A 115 -12.95 -8.03 -0.35
C GLY A 115 -11.73 -8.53 -1.10
N ARG A 116 -12.01 -9.21 -2.21
CA ARG A 116 -10.99 -9.72 -3.11
C ARG A 116 -11.31 -9.37 -4.55
N SER A 117 -10.27 -9.10 -5.32
CA SER A 117 -10.36 -8.90 -6.76
C SER A 117 -10.67 -10.21 -7.50
N THR A 118 -10.82 -10.13 -8.82
CA THR A 118 -11.02 -11.30 -9.69
C THR A 118 -9.87 -12.32 -9.56
N LEU A 119 -8.63 -11.84 -9.41
CA LEU A 119 -7.46 -12.69 -9.17
C LEU A 119 -7.18 -12.96 -7.69
N SER A 120 -8.19 -12.77 -6.83
CA SER A 120 -8.12 -13.05 -5.40
C SER A 120 -7.14 -12.17 -4.61
N ARG A 121 -6.73 -11.04 -5.14
CA ARG A 121 -5.91 -10.04 -4.42
C ARG A 121 -6.74 -9.33 -3.36
N PRO A 122 -6.19 -9.01 -2.20
CA PRO A 122 -6.94 -8.30 -1.17
C PRO A 122 -7.26 -6.86 -1.62
N ILE A 123 -8.47 -6.41 -1.30
CA ILE A 123 -8.85 -5.00 -1.37
C ILE A 123 -8.73 -4.46 0.05
N TRP A 124 -7.71 -3.65 0.30
CA TRP A 124 -7.39 -3.18 1.64
C TRP A 124 -8.22 -1.96 2.02
N ALA A 125 -8.75 -1.96 3.24
CA ALA A 125 -9.24 -0.79 3.94
C ALA A 125 -8.29 -0.47 5.11
N LEU A 126 -7.79 0.76 5.16
CA LEU A 126 -6.87 1.26 6.16
C LEU A 126 -7.59 2.33 6.99
N THR A 127 -7.71 2.11 8.30
CA THR A 127 -8.40 3.07 9.17
C THR A 127 -7.44 3.65 10.21
N ALA A 128 -7.29 4.98 10.18
CA ALA A 128 -6.54 5.77 11.13
C ALA A 128 -7.47 6.69 11.92
N GLY A 129 -7.23 6.80 13.24
CA GLY A 129 -8.06 7.55 14.17
C GLY A 129 -9.34 6.82 14.55
N ASP A 130 -10.01 7.33 15.57
CA ASP A 130 -11.23 6.77 16.18
C ASP A 130 -12.31 7.84 16.46
N GLY A 131 -12.11 9.06 15.94
CA GLY A 131 -13.03 10.17 16.12
C GLY A 131 -14.42 9.90 15.55
N LEU A 132 -15.39 10.70 15.99
CA LEU A 132 -16.80 10.52 15.62
C LEU A 132 -17.10 10.84 14.16
N ARG A 133 -16.27 11.67 13.52
CA ARG A 133 -16.42 11.99 12.08
C ARG A 133 -15.88 10.86 11.24
N ARG A 134 -16.76 10.18 10.50
CA ARG A 134 -16.38 9.12 9.58
C ARG A 134 -16.09 9.70 8.22
N VAL A 135 -14.86 9.48 7.71
CA VAL A 135 -14.43 9.95 6.40
C VAL A 135 -13.91 8.75 5.62
N LEU A 136 -14.40 8.57 4.40
CA LEU A 136 -13.96 7.53 3.48
C LEU A 136 -13.30 8.19 2.26
N TYR A 137 -12.10 7.74 1.95
CA TYR A 137 -11.42 8.02 0.70
C TYR A 137 -11.15 6.71 -0.04
N SER A 138 -11.34 6.73 -1.35
CA SER A 138 -11.01 5.60 -2.21
C SER A 138 -10.23 6.08 -3.43
N ALA A 139 -9.41 5.20 -3.99
CA ALA A 139 -8.54 5.51 -5.12
C ALA A 139 -8.46 4.31 -6.08
N ALA A 140 -8.02 4.57 -7.31
CA ALA A 140 -7.85 3.58 -8.36
C ALA A 140 -9.09 2.68 -8.57
N HIS A 141 -10.28 3.30 -8.73
CA HIS A 141 -11.47 2.63 -9.25
C HIS A 141 -11.29 2.26 -10.73
N HIS A 142 -10.57 3.09 -11.46
CA HIS A 142 -10.14 2.81 -12.81
C HIS A 142 -8.66 2.45 -12.81
N ALA A 143 -8.32 1.41 -13.56
CA ALA A 143 -6.98 0.86 -13.61
C ALA A 143 -5.91 1.88 -14.05
N ASN A 144 -6.21 2.72 -15.05
CA ASN A 144 -5.30 3.75 -15.56
C ASN A 144 -5.11 4.95 -14.63
N GLU A 145 -5.89 5.04 -13.54
CA GLU A 145 -5.78 6.08 -12.53
C GLU A 145 -4.92 5.64 -11.32
N TRP A 146 -4.00 4.70 -11.55
CA TRP A 146 -3.12 4.12 -10.52
C TRP A 146 -2.38 5.15 -9.68
N ILE A 147 -2.07 6.34 -10.25
CA ILE A 147 -1.38 7.43 -9.54
C ILE A 147 -2.13 7.91 -8.30
N THR A 148 -3.43 7.71 -8.23
CA THR A 148 -4.25 8.08 -7.07
C THR A 148 -3.97 7.19 -5.85
N THR A 149 -3.48 5.96 -6.04
CA THR A 149 -3.05 5.06 -4.97
C THR A 149 -1.87 5.61 -4.18
N PRO A 150 -0.68 5.89 -4.78
CA PRO A 150 0.44 6.47 -4.03
C PRO A 150 0.11 7.83 -3.43
N LEU A 151 -0.73 8.65 -4.06
CA LEU A 151 -1.18 9.91 -3.49
C LEU A 151 -1.90 9.68 -2.16
N LEU A 152 -2.87 8.78 -2.14
CA LEU A 152 -3.66 8.49 -0.94
C LEU A 152 -2.84 7.81 0.15
N MET A 153 -1.97 6.86 -0.23
CA MET A 153 -1.05 6.19 0.69
C MET A 153 -0.02 7.16 1.28
N LYS A 154 0.51 8.10 0.48
CA LYS A 154 1.46 9.10 0.94
C LYS A 154 0.82 10.11 1.89
N TYR A 155 -0.42 10.49 1.62
CA TYR A 155 -1.20 11.28 2.57
C TYR A 155 -1.32 10.58 3.92
N LEU A 156 -1.68 9.29 3.92
CA LEU A 156 -1.79 8.49 5.15
C LEU A 156 -0.45 8.40 5.89
N GLU A 157 0.65 8.04 5.21
CA GLU A 157 1.97 7.97 5.82
C GLU A 157 2.39 9.31 6.43
N THR A 158 2.14 10.42 5.72
CA THR A 158 2.46 11.76 6.20
C THR A 158 1.69 12.10 7.46
N LEU A 159 0.39 11.79 7.49
CA LEU A 159 -0.47 12.04 8.66
C LEU A 159 -0.02 11.21 9.87
N LEU A 160 0.25 9.91 9.68
CA LEU A 160 0.68 9.03 10.77
C LEU A 160 2.06 9.43 11.32
N ARG A 161 2.99 9.78 10.44
CA ARG A 161 4.32 10.27 10.82
C ARG A 161 4.22 11.57 11.62
N ALA A 162 3.42 12.51 11.13
CA ALA A 162 3.25 13.79 11.80
C ALA A 162 2.57 13.64 13.17
N ALA A 163 1.57 12.76 13.28
CA ALA A 163 0.94 12.46 14.57
C ALA A 163 1.95 11.84 15.55
N ALA A 164 2.76 10.88 15.12
CA ALA A 164 3.79 10.27 15.97
C ALA A 164 4.88 11.26 16.40
N ALA A 165 5.12 12.31 15.62
CA ALA A 165 6.12 13.34 15.91
C ALA A 165 5.53 14.58 16.62
N GLY A 166 4.23 14.65 16.89
CA GLY A 166 3.57 15.84 17.44
C GLY A 166 3.57 17.04 16.47
N GLU A 167 3.65 16.76 15.15
CA GLU A 167 3.72 17.77 14.10
C GLU A 167 2.34 18.14 13.54
N THR A 168 2.30 19.20 12.73
CA THR A 168 1.09 19.64 12.03
C THR A 168 1.05 19.13 10.57
N VAL A 169 -0.16 18.90 10.07
CA VAL A 169 -0.43 18.64 8.65
C VAL A 169 -1.44 19.67 8.17
N PHE A 170 -1.09 20.40 7.10
CA PHE A 170 -1.91 21.50 6.55
C PHE A 170 -2.32 22.55 7.59
N GLY A 171 -1.46 22.84 8.58
CA GLY A 171 -1.71 23.81 9.63
C GLY A 171 -2.55 23.32 10.81
N TYR A 172 -2.90 22.03 10.86
CA TYR A 172 -3.61 21.40 11.98
C TYR A 172 -2.72 20.37 12.67
N PRO A 173 -2.74 20.27 14.01
CA PRO A 173 -2.08 19.18 14.71
C PRO A 173 -2.58 17.82 14.18
N ALA A 174 -1.65 16.96 13.78
CA ALA A 174 -2.03 15.69 13.16
C ALA A 174 -2.79 14.77 14.13
N GLU A 175 -2.44 14.82 15.42
CA GLU A 175 -3.17 14.09 16.48
C GLU A 175 -4.63 14.56 16.60
N ASP A 176 -4.88 15.87 16.50
CA ASP A 176 -6.24 16.44 16.54
C ASP A 176 -7.10 15.92 15.37
N ILE A 177 -6.50 15.76 14.19
CA ILE A 177 -7.21 15.19 13.03
C ILE A 177 -7.66 13.76 13.35
N LEU A 178 -6.74 12.92 13.87
CA LEU A 178 -7.01 11.52 14.20
C LEU A 178 -7.94 11.37 15.40
N PHE A 179 -7.88 12.30 16.36
CA PHE A 179 -8.80 12.32 17.50
C PHE A 179 -10.24 12.69 17.10
N ARG A 180 -10.41 13.60 16.11
CA ARG A 180 -11.73 14.07 15.67
C ARG A 180 -12.37 13.20 14.59
N ALA A 181 -11.56 12.52 13.79
CA ALA A 181 -12.02 11.75 12.64
C ALA A 181 -11.49 10.32 12.67
N ALA A 182 -12.32 9.40 12.19
CA ALA A 182 -11.90 8.08 11.75
C ALA A 182 -11.81 8.09 10.23
N LEU A 183 -10.58 8.10 9.73
CA LEU A 183 -10.25 8.14 8.31
C LEU A 183 -10.12 6.71 7.80
N THR A 184 -11.03 6.27 6.96
CA THR A 184 -10.93 4.98 6.27
C THR A 184 -10.51 5.23 4.83
N LEU A 185 -9.44 4.58 4.41
CA LEU A 185 -8.89 4.68 3.06
C LEU A 185 -8.97 3.32 2.37
N VAL A 186 -9.47 3.30 1.14
CA VAL A 186 -9.43 2.15 0.22
C VAL A 186 -8.54 2.54 -0.97
N PRO A 187 -7.21 2.42 -0.83
CA PRO A 187 -6.28 3.07 -1.75
C PRO A 187 -6.17 2.40 -3.12
N LEU A 188 -6.63 1.16 -3.27
CA LEU A 188 -6.50 0.38 -4.50
C LEU A 188 -7.76 -0.47 -4.67
N VAL A 189 -8.77 0.08 -5.33
CA VAL A 189 -10.07 -0.60 -5.54
C VAL A 189 -9.98 -1.65 -6.63
N ASP A 190 -9.19 -1.39 -7.68
CA ASP A 190 -8.96 -2.32 -8.79
C ASP A 190 -7.50 -2.79 -8.88
N PRO A 191 -7.04 -3.68 -7.99
CA PRO A 191 -5.65 -4.11 -7.96
C PRO A 191 -5.22 -4.88 -9.22
N ASP A 192 -6.12 -5.67 -9.82
CA ASP A 192 -5.80 -6.46 -11.01
C ASP A 192 -5.67 -5.58 -12.25
N GLY A 193 -6.57 -4.62 -12.42
CA GLY A 193 -6.52 -3.66 -13.52
C GLY A 193 -5.31 -2.74 -13.42
N VAL A 194 -4.97 -2.27 -12.22
CA VAL A 194 -3.76 -1.49 -12.00
C VAL A 194 -2.52 -2.30 -12.35
N ASP A 195 -2.43 -3.57 -11.96
CA ASP A 195 -1.31 -4.44 -12.33
C ASP A 195 -1.20 -4.65 -13.84
N LEU A 196 -2.33 -4.69 -14.56
CA LEU A 196 -2.34 -4.74 -16.02
C LEU A 196 -1.71 -3.47 -16.62
N VAL A 197 -2.18 -2.30 -16.22
CA VAL A 197 -1.74 -1.01 -16.76
C VAL A 197 -0.28 -0.71 -16.42
N THR A 198 0.16 -1.07 -15.23
CA THR A 198 1.54 -0.84 -14.76
C THR A 198 2.53 -1.91 -15.20
N GLY A 199 2.06 -2.94 -15.91
CA GLY A 199 2.91 -4.03 -16.40
C GLY A 199 3.28 -5.07 -15.35
N ALA A 200 2.65 -5.04 -14.18
CA ALA A 200 2.88 -5.99 -13.09
C ALA A 200 2.03 -7.27 -13.24
N LEU A 201 0.99 -7.26 -14.10
CA LEU A 201 0.19 -8.45 -14.36
C LEU A 201 1.02 -9.46 -15.17
N PRO A 202 1.19 -10.71 -14.66
CA PRO A 202 1.90 -11.76 -15.40
C PRO A 202 1.23 -12.10 -16.74
N GLU A 203 2.01 -12.64 -17.68
CA GLU A 203 1.46 -13.25 -18.89
C GLU A 203 0.53 -14.42 -18.54
N GLY A 204 -0.55 -14.57 -19.29
CA GLY A 204 -1.51 -15.66 -19.12
C GLY A 204 -2.94 -15.25 -19.44
N GLU A 205 -3.88 -16.14 -19.12
CA GLU A 205 -5.30 -16.06 -19.49
C GLU A 205 -5.96 -14.70 -19.16
N ALA A 206 -5.67 -14.13 -18.00
CA ALA A 206 -6.23 -12.85 -17.58
C ALA A 206 -5.80 -11.70 -18.53
N LYS A 207 -4.52 -11.66 -18.90
CA LYS A 207 -3.98 -10.67 -19.84
C LYS A 207 -4.48 -10.89 -21.27
N GLU A 208 -4.54 -12.13 -21.70
CA GLU A 208 -5.10 -12.50 -23.02
C GLU A 208 -6.58 -12.09 -23.13
N ARG A 209 -7.36 -12.35 -22.10
CA ARG A 209 -8.77 -11.93 -22.01
C ARG A 209 -8.94 -10.43 -22.12
N THR A 210 -8.16 -9.64 -21.37
CA THR A 210 -8.24 -8.18 -21.43
C THR A 210 -7.83 -7.65 -22.80
N ALA A 211 -6.81 -8.25 -23.44
CA ALA A 211 -6.40 -7.89 -24.80
C ALA A 211 -7.51 -8.17 -25.83
N ALA A 212 -8.21 -9.31 -25.69
CA ALA A 212 -9.35 -9.65 -26.56
C ALA A 212 -10.50 -8.64 -26.41
N ILE A 213 -10.83 -8.23 -25.19
CA ILE A 213 -11.84 -7.19 -24.94
C ILE A 213 -11.38 -5.85 -25.52
N ALA A 214 -10.11 -5.45 -25.31
CA ALA A 214 -9.59 -4.19 -25.82
C ALA A 214 -9.60 -4.11 -27.35
N ALA A 215 -9.45 -5.23 -28.04
CA ALA A 215 -9.51 -5.29 -29.51
C ALA A 215 -10.88 -4.86 -30.07
N GLU A 216 -11.95 -4.94 -29.27
CA GLU A 216 -13.28 -4.43 -29.64
C GLU A 216 -13.37 -2.89 -29.55
N PHE A 217 -12.38 -2.23 -28.91
CA PHE A 217 -12.34 -0.79 -28.67
C PHE A 217 -11.01 -0.17 -29.16
N PRO A 218 -10.70 -0.23 -30.45
CA PRO A 218 -9.38 0.12 -31.00
C PRO A 218 -8.99 1.61 -30.81
N ALA A 219 -9.95 2.47 -30.48
CA ALA A 219 -9.71 3.88 -30.18
C ALA A 219 -9.14 4.12 -28.77
N VAL A 220 -9.19 3.12 -27.89
CA VAL A 220 -8.66 3.20 -26.53
C VAL A 220 -7.27 2.55 -26.48
N PRO A 221 -6.21 3.28 -26.11
CA PRO A 221 -4.87 2.70 -26.01
C PRO A 221 -4.84 1.53 -25.01
N TYR A 222 -4.25 0.41 -25.40
CA TYR A 222 -4.10 -0.74 -24.51
C TYR A 222 -2.63 -1.04 -24.25
N PRO A 223 -2.22 -1.29 -22.97
CA PRO A 223 -3.08 -1.31 -21.77
C PRO A 223 -3.30 0.07 -21.13
N ASP A 224 -2.63 1.13 -21.55
CA ASP A 224 -2.55 2.43 -20.86
C ASP A 224 -3.91 3.11 -20.64
N GLY A 225 -4.84 2.91 -21.56
CA GLY A 225 -6.20 3.45 -21.48
C GLY A 225 -7.21 2.54 -20.78
N TRP A 226 -6.80 1.36 -20.30
CA TRP A 226 -7.68 0.40 -19.66
C TRP A 226 -8.24 0.93 -18.35
N LYS A 227 -9.57 1.01 -18.22
CA LYS A 227 -10.25 1.53 -17.02
C LYS A 227 -10.91 0.45 -16.18
N ALA A 228 -11.41 -0.59 -16.82
CA ALA A 228 -12.17 -1.65 -16.19
C ALA A 228 -11.28 -2.57 -15.34
N ASN A 229 -11.90 -3.43 -14.53
CA ASN A 229 -11.21 -4.57 -13.96
C ASN A 229 -10.86 -5.59 -15.06
N ILE A 230 -10.13 -6.67 -14.74
CA ILE A 230 -9.72 -7.67 -15.73
C ILE A 230 -10.87 -8.49 -16.32
N ALA A 231 -12.08 -8.38 -15.78
CA ALA A 231 -13.29 -8.96 -16.36
C ALA A 231 -13.97 -8.03 -17.39
N GLY A 232 -13.44 -6.81 -17.58
CA GLY A 232 -14.00 -5.81 -18.48
C GLY A 232 -15.13 -4.98 -17.85
N ILE A 233 -15.24 -4.97 -16.52
CA ILE A 233 -16.31 -4.28 -15.79
C ILE A 233 -15.77 -2.96 -15.24
N ASP A 234 -16.42 -1.84 -15.56
CA ASP A 234 -16.17 -0.53 -14.95
C ASP A 234 -16.75 -0.53 -13.54
N LEU A 235 -15.88 -0.63 -12.52
CA LEU A 235 -16.28 -0.72 -11.12
C LEU A 235 -17.00 0.53 -10.61
N ASN A 236 -16.65 1.70 -11.14
CA ASN A 236 -17.26 2.97 -10.75
C ASN A 236 -18.75 3.06 -11.13
N LEU A 237 -19.18 2.26 -12.09
CA LEU A 237 -20.56 2.21 -12.55
C LEU A 237 -21.40 1.09 -11.87
N GLN A 238 -20.82 0.34 -10.92
CA GLN A 238 -21.50 -0.81 -10.31
C GLN A 238 -22.10 -0.52 -8.91
N TYR A 239 -22.03 0.71 -8.44
CA TYR A 239 -22.62 1.08 -7.17
C TYR A 239 -24.18 1.09 -7.25
N PRO A 240 -24.91 0.56 -6.26
CA PRO A 240 -26.38 0.47 -6.31
C PRO A 240 -27.08 1.84 -6.40
N ALA A 241 -26.48 2.86 -5.77
CA ALA A 241 -27.05 4.21 -5.76
C ALA A 241 -27.02 4.84 -7.17
N GLY A 242 -28.20 5.03 -7.74
CA GLY A 242 -28.36 5.64 -9.07
C GLY A 242 -28.01 4.72 -10.25
N TRP A 243 -27.82 3.42 -10.03
CA TRP A 243 -27.39 2.48 -11.06
C TRP A 243 -28.34 2.45 -12.27
N ASP A 244 -29.66 2.35 -12.05
CA ASP A 244 -30.65 2.34 -13.14
C ASP A 244 -30.61 3.59 -13.99
N THR A 245 -30.42 4.77 -13.36
CA THR A 245 -30.32 6.05 -14.05
C THR A 245 -29.03 6.12 -14.85
N ALA A 246 -27.89 5.73 -14.29
CA ALA A 246 -26.60 5.71 -14.97
C ALA A 246 -26.64 4.76 -16.18
N ARG A 247 -27.22 3.58 -16.03
CA ARG A 247 -27.42 2.59 -17.09
C ARG A 247 -28.27 3.16 -18.23
N ALA A 248 -29.42 3.78 -17.91
CA ALA A 248 -30.29 4.39 -18.93
C ALA A 248 -29.57 5.48 -19.73
N ILE A 249 -28.77 6.32 -19.05
CA ILE A 249 -27.95 7.35 -19.70
C ILE A 249 -26.92 6.69 -20.65
N LYS A 250 -26.23 5.65 -20.22
CA LYS A 250 -25.25 4.93 -21.05
C LYS A 250 -25.88 4.32 -22.28
N PHE A 251 -27.02 3.66 -22.14
CA PHE A 251 -27.75 3.11 -23.29
C PHE A 251 -28.21 4.19 -24.27
N ALA A 252 -28.69 5.34 -23.76
CA ALA A 252 -29.05 6.47 -24.62
C ALA A 252 -27.84 7.06 -25.36
N GLN A 253 -26.64 6.90 -24.86
CA GLN A 253 -25.37 7.27 -25.49
C GLN A 253 -24.84 6.23 -26.49
N GLY A 254 -25.55 5.12 -26.71
CA GLY A 254 -25.16 4.06 -27.64
C GLY A 254 -24.32 2.93 -27.07
N TYR A 255 -24.14 2.87 -25.73
CA TYR A 255 -23.53 1.71 -25.08
C TYR A 255 -24.60 0.61 -24.94
N ASP A 256 -24.47 -0.46 -25.69
CA ASP A 256 -25.45 -1.57 -25.76
C ASP A 256 -25.17 -2.70 -24.77
N ARG A 257 -24.05 -2.65 -24.03
CA ARG A 257 -23.70 -3.61 -22.99
C ARG A 257 -23.83 -2.97 -21.60
N PRO A 258 -24.42 -3.68 -20.62
CA PRO A 258 -24.31 -3.25 -19.23
C PRO A 258 -22.85 -3.20 -18.84
N ALA A 259 -22.44 -2.07 -18.34
CA ALA A 259 -21.08 -1.86 -17.84
C ALA A 259 -20.80 -2.76 -16.62
#